data_b95dcdf754180796f94135a7df3a7c58
#
_entry.id   b95dcdf754180796f94135a7df3a7c58
#
_cell.length_a   1.000
_cell.length_b   1.000
_cell.length_c   1.000
_cell.angle_alpha   90.00
_cell.angle_beta   90.00
_cell.angle_gamma   90.00
#
_symmetry.space_group_name_H-M   'P 1'
#
loop_
_entity.id
_entity.type
_entity.pdbx_description
1 polymer ?
#
loop_
_entity_poly.entity_id
_entity_poly.type
_entity_poly.pdbx_seq_one_letter_code
_entity_poly.pdbx_strand_id
1 'polypeptide(L)'
;MGVVKSTETRTEGRGRGRPGGPGYAEYLLVVYPYGDLQDRLLEEQQQFSTDYGLDQGLRRMVRNKPHITLAAFQAGEEVEDTLIRWIQRICHPHRSFEIALNNYSGIPPHTICLRVQDPEPLRELMQQLRAIDEFIRSSGWPPVNLACRPYLSIAGGLTEQVYNKAMPDYSRKTFHGIFHVGELVLLKRKHSFDPCKTVNVFRLLPG
;
A
#
# COMPACT_ATOMS: atom_id res chain seq x y z
N MET A 1 18.01 14.29 61.01
CA MET A 1 17.81 14.81 59.66
C MET A 1 18.78 14.14 58.75
N GLY A 2 18.37 13.07 58.08
CA GLY A 2 19.20 12.28 57.16
C GLY A 2 18.55 12.30 55.78
N VAL A 3 19.28 12.88 54.83
CA VAL A 3 18.84 12.95 53.43
C VAL A 3 19.28 11.65 52.76
N VAL A 4 18.31 10.84 52.33
CA VAL A 4 18.54 9.64 51.54
C VAL A 4 18.67 10.07 50.06
N LYS A 5 19.85 9.86 49.48
CA LYS A 5 20.13 10.02 48.05
C LYS A 5 19.59 8.78 47.32
N SER A 6 18.56 8.94 46.51
CA SER A 6 18.09 7.93 45.56
C SER A 6 19.03 7.87 44.34
N THR A 7 19.65 6.72 44.17
CA THR A 7 20.45 6.38 42.98
C THR A 7 19.50 5.97 41.85
N GLU A 8 19.32 6.84 40.86
CA GLU A 8 18.66 6.50 39.60
C GLU A 8 19.60 5.63 38.75
N THR A 9 19.24 4.37 38.61
CA THR A 9 19.84 3.45 37.65
C THR A 9 19.30 3.78 36.25
N ARG A 10 20.13 4.44 35.46
CA ARG A 10 19.89 4.77 34.07
C ARG A 10 20.05 3.49 33.24
N THR A 11 18.96 2.82 32.94
CA THR A 11 18.91 1.74 31.95
C THR A 11 19.07 2.35 30.55
N GLU A 12 20.27 2.17 29.98
CA GLU A 12 20.51 2.47 28.56
C GLU A 12 19.64 1.56 27.68
N GLY A 13 18.50 2.08 27.22
CA GLY A 13 17.67 1.44 26.20
C GLY A 13 18.40 1.45 24.87
N ARG A 14 18.74 0.26 24.37
CA ARG A 14 19.21 0.02 22.99
C ARG A 14 18.32 0.79 22.00
N GLY A 15 18.96 1.64 21.21
CA GLY A 15 18.31 2.56 20.30
C GLY A 15 17.34 1.86 19.34
N ARG A 16 16.08 2.13 19.56
CA ARG A 16 15.03 1.89 18.56
C ARG A 16 15.32 2.84 17.40
N GLY A 17 15.60 2.29 16.22
CA GLY A 17 15.78 3.07 15.01
C GLY A 17 14.60 4.03 14.83
N ARG A 18 14.89 5.33 14.83
CA ARG A 18 13.87 6.36 14.60
C ARG A 18 13.40 6.25 13.15
N PRO A 19 12.08 6.30 12.85
CA PRO A 19 11.59 6.47 11.50
C PRO A 19 12.28 7.69 10.87
N GLY A 20 12.97 7.49 9.72
CA GLY A 20 13.66 8.57 9.01
C GLY A 20 15.17 8.66 9.20
N GLY A 21 15.85 7.65 9.82
CA GLY A 21 17.32 7.56 9.86
C GLY A 21 17.93 7.14 8.52
N PRO A 22 19.25 7.34 8.31
CA PRO A 22 19.94 6.85 7.12
C PRO A 22 19.83 5.32 7.02
N GLY A 23 19.44 4.80 5.83
CA GLY A 23 19.30 3.37 5.57
C GLY A 23 17.88 2.80 5.75
N TYR A 24 16.87 3.66 5.90
CA TYR A 24 15.46 3.28 5.99
C TYR A 24 14.71 3.59 4.68
N ALA A 25 13.72 2.77 4.36
CA ALA A 25 12.83 2.97 3.21
C ALA A 25 11.38 2.58 3.54
N GLU A 26 10.45 3.14 2.79
CA GLU A 26 9.06 2.67 2.73
C GLU A 26 8.93 1.63 1.62
N TYR A 27 8.29 0.52 1.94
CA TYR A 27 7.98 -0.58 1.03
C TYR A 27 6.49 -0.71 0.82
N LEU A 28 6.09 -0.96 -0.41
CA LEU A 28 4.71 -1.24 -0.80
C LEU A 28 4.68 -2.56 -1.56
N LEU A 29 3.87 -3.50 -1.12
CA LEU A 29 3.57 -4.72 -1.87
C LEU A 29 2.25 -4.50 -2.60
N VAL A 30 2.28 -4.55 -3.93
CA VAL A 30 1.15 -4.14 -4.77
C VAL A 30 0.83 -5.16 -5.85
N VAL A 31 -0.39 -5.11 -6.38
CA VAL A 31 -0.78 -5.75 -7.63
C VAL A 31 -1.26 -4.69 -8.62
N TYR A 32 -0.98 -4.91 -9.89
CA TYR A 32 -1.32 -3.99 -10.96
C TYR A 32 -2.40 -4.57 -11.89
N PRO A 33 -3.46 -3.83 -12.21
CA PRO A 33 -4.21 -4.08 -13.42
C PRO A 33 -3.32 -3.86 -14.65
N TYR A 34 -3.62 -4.52 -15.75
CA TYR A 34 -2.89 -4.39 -17.01
C TYR A 34 -3.84 -4.33 -18.20
N GLY A 35 -3.30 -4.02 -19.38
CA GLY A 35 -4.06 -3.90 -20.63
C GLY A 35 -5.13 -2.80 -20.55
N ASP A 36 -6.21 -3.00 -21.26
CA ASP A 36 -7.31 -2.02 -21.42
C ASP A 36 -7.88 -1.53 -20.09
N LEU A 37 -7.90 -2.38 -19.06
CA LEU A 37 -8.37 -1.97 -17.74
C LEU A 37 -7.45 -0.93 -17.09
N GLN A 38 -6.14 -1.08 -17.27
CA GLN A 38 -5.17 -0.08 -16.78
C GLN A 38 -5.38 1.27 -17.46
N ASP A 39 -5.60 1.26 -18.77
CA ASP A 39 -5.79 2.50 -19.56
C ASP A 39 -7.08 3.21 -19.13
N ARG A 40 -8.17 2.48 -18.99
CA ARG A 40 -9.44 3.02 -18.46
C ARG A 40 -9.27 3.62 -17.06
N LEU A 41 -8.49 3.00 -16.20
CA LEU A 41 -8.23 3.51 -14.84
C LEU A 41 -7.37 4.77 -14.86
N LEU A 42 -6.40 4.87 -15.77
CA LEU A 42 -5.61 6.09 -15.98
C LEU A 42 -6.48 7.23 -16.51
N GLU A 43 -7.39 6.94 -17.44
CA GLU A 43 -8.37 7.92 -17.94
C GLU A 43 -9.28 8.44 -16.81
N GLU A 44 -9.81 7.55 -15.96
CA GLU A 44 -10.61 7.94 -14.79
C GLU A 44 -9.83 8.84 -13.82
N GLN A 45 -8.56 8.53 -13.54
CA GLN A 45 -7.70 9.36 -12.71
C GLN A 45 -7.45 10.72 -13.34
N GLN A 46 -7.23 10.77 -14.65
CA GLN A 46 -7.01 12.02 -15.38
C GLN A 46 -8.29 12.85 -15.42
N GLN A 47 -9.44 12.23 -15.67
CA GLN A 47 -10.74 12.89 -15.66
C GLN A 47 -11.04 13.51 -14.30
N PHE A 48 -10.79 12.76 -13.20
CA PHE A 48 -10.92 13.28 -11.85
C PHE A 48 -10.08 14.55 -11.64
N SER A 49 -8.81 14.51 -12.06
CA SER A 49 -7.90 15.67 -11.94
C SER A 49 -8.39 16.89 -12.70
N THR A 50 -9.03 16.68 -13.86
CA THR A 50 -9.59 17.74 -14.70
C THR A 50 -10.85 18.34 -14.09
N ASP A 51 -11.80 17.48 -13.66
CA ASP A 51 -13.12 17.90 -13.17
C ASP A 51 -13.05 18.65 -11.85
N TYR A 52 -12.07 18.28 -10.99
CA TYR A 52 -11.95 18.84 -9.63
C TYR A 52 -10.74 19.76 -9.45
N GLY A 53 -10.04 20.09 -10.53
CA GLY A 53 -9.01 21.14 -10.55
C GLY A 53 -7.86 20.91 -9.57
N LEU A 54 -7.38 19.66 -9.44
CA LEU A 54 -6.31 19.33 -8.52
C LEU A 54 -5.04 20.14 -8.83
N ASP A 55 -4.40 20.67 -7.80
CA ASP A 55 -3.11 21.32 -7.93
C ASP A 55 -2.00 20.35 -8.38
N GLN A 56 -0.82 20.90 -8.71
CA GLN A 56 0.28 20.05 -9.22
C GLN A 56 0.77 19.01 -8.21
N GLY A 57 0.63 19.24 -6.92
CA GLY A 57 1.02 18.31 -5.86
C GLY A 57 0.08 17.10 -5.80
N LEU A 58 -1.22 17.35 -5.78
CA LEU A 58 -2.26 16.33 -5.82
C LEU A 58 -2.28 15.59 -7.17
N ARG A 59 -1.99 16.26 -8.29
CA ARG A 59 -1.83 15.63 -9.61
C ARG A 59 -0.70 14.58 -9.63
N ARG A 60 0.38 14.76 -8.86
CA ARG A 60 1.43 13.73 -8.74
C ARG A 60 0.93 12.49 -8.00
N MET A 61 0.09 12.63 -6.99
CA MET A 61 -0.50 11.50 -6.25
C MET A 61 -1.50 10.72 -7.11
N VAL A 62 -2.24 11.41 -7.98
CA VAL A 62 -3.20 10.79 -8.92
C VAL A 62 -2.48 10.16 -10.13
N ARG A 63 -1.27 10.58 -10.49
CA ARG A 63 -0.49 10.04 -11.62
C ARG A 63 0.25 8.73 -11.34
N ASN A 64 0.16 8.18 -10.15
CA ASN A 64 0.71 6.86 -9.88
C ASN A 64 -0.02 5.81 -10.72
N LYS A 65 0.74 4.89 -11.32
CA LYS A 65 0.16 3.73 -12.01
C LYS A 65 -0.92 3.11 -11.12
N PRO A 66 -2.15 2.93 -11.60
CA PRO A 66 -3.24 2.34 -10.81
C PRO A 66 -2.82 0.99 -10.22
N HIS A 67 -2.98 0.82 -8.91
CA HIS A 67 -2.60 -0.40 -8.22
C HIS A 67 -3.46 -0.64 -6.98
N ILE A 68 -3.47 -1.87 -6.51
CA ILE A 68 -4.01 -2.24 -5.21
C ILE A 68 -2.83 -2.49 -4.28
N THR A 69 -2.76 -1.77 -3.17
CA THR A 69 -1.77 -2.01 -2.12
C THR A 69 -2.25 -3.11 -1.21
N LEU A 70 -1.45 -4.16 -1.05
CA LEU A 70 -1.70 -5.28 -0.15
C LEU A 70 -1.04 -5.07 1.21
N ALA A 71 0.19 -4.55 1.20
CA ALA A 71 0.94 -4.24 2.41
C ALA A 71 1.75 -2.97 2.23
N ALA A 72 1.86 -2.16 3.28
CA ALA A 72 2.73 -1.00 3.35
C ALA A 72 3.50 -1.03 4.67
N PHE A 73 4.83 -0.85 4.63
CA PHE A 73 5.67 -0.94 5.82
C PHE A 73 6.98 -0.16 5.66
N GLN A 74 7.62 0.06 6.78
CA GLN A 74 8.95 0.66 6.87
C GLN A 74 9.95 -0.39 7.31
N ALA A 75 11.12 -0.41 6.69
CA ALA A 75 12.20 -1.29 7.09
C ALA A 75 13.56 -0.70 6.72
N GLY A 76 14.61 -1.16 7.40
CA GLY A 76 15.98 -0.88 6.99
C GLY A 76 16.34 -1.58 5.68
N GLU A 77 17.18 -0.94 4.89
CA GLU A 77 17.63 -1.53 3.61
C GLU A 77 18.45 -2.82 3.82
N GLU A 78 19.03 -2.99 4.98
CA GLU A 78 19.81 -4.18 5.37
C GLU A 78 18.98 -5.47 5.47
N VAL A 79 17.65 -5.34 5.67
CA VAL A 79 16.74 -6.50 5.73
C VAL A 79 16.05 -6.80 4.40
N GLU A 80 16.30 -6.01 3.35
CA GLU A 80 15.61 -6.11 2.05
C GLU A 80 15.72 -7.50 1.42
N ASP A 81 16.92 -8.08 1.36
CA ASP A 81 17.11 -9.43 0.81
C ASP A 81 16.35 -10.50 1.60
N THR A 82 16.25 -10.33 2.90
CA THR A 82 15.48 -11.25 3.76
C THR A 82 13.99 -11.10 3.51
N LEU A 83 13.49 -9.88 3.38
CA LEU A 83 12.11 -9.59 3.01
C LEU A 83 11.74 -10.21 1.66
N ILE A 84 12.59 -10.05 0.66
CA ILE A 84 12.38 -10.65 -0.67
C ILE A 84 12.23 -12.17 -0.56
N ARG A 85 13.12 -12.84 0.17
CA ARG A 85 13.04 -14.31 0.38
C ARG A 85 11.76 -14.74 1.10
N TRP A 86 11.32 -13.98 2.11
CA TRP A 86 10.08 -14.27 2.83
C TRP A 86 8.86 -14.10 1.93
N ILE A 87 8.76 -12.97 1.21
CA ILE A 87 7.64 -12.73 0.29
C ILE A 87 7.62 -13.77 -0.83
N GLN A 88 8.79 -14.11 -1.39
CA GLN A 88 8.89 -15.16 -2.40
C GLN A 88 8.38 -16.51 -1.90
N ARG A 89 8.72 -16.89 -0.67
CA ARG A 89 8.25 -18.14 -0.05
C ARG A 89 6.74 -18.16 0.16
N ILE A 90 6.16 -17.01 0.50
CA ILE A 90 4.71 -16.86 0.64
C ILE A 90 4.04 -16.94 -0.73
N CYS A 91 4.53 -16.22 -1.73
CA CYS A 91 3.92 -16.16 -3.06
C CYS A 91 4.03 -17.48 -3.84
N HIS A 92 5.12 -18.21 -3.67
CA HIS A 92 5.44 -19.39 -4.48
C HIS A 92 4.35 -20.49 -4.51
N PRO A 93 3.66 -20.85 -3.42
CA PRO A 93 2.61 -21.86 -3.46
C PRO A 93 1.26 -21.34 -4.00
N HIS A 94 1.09 -20.02 -4.11
CA HIS A 94 -0.17 -19.44 -4.57
C HIS A 94 -0.31 -19.52 -6.09
N ARG A 95 -1.51 -19.88 -6.54
CA ARG A 95 -1.89 -19.80 -7.94
C ARG A 95 -2.36 -18.40 -8.29
N SER A 96 -2.17 -18.03 -9.54
CA SER A 96 -2.75 -16.81 -10.10
C SER A 96 -4.28 -16.84 -10.01
N PHE A 97 -4.90 -15.68 -9.82
CA PHE A 97 -6.34 -15.54 -9.60
C PHE A 97 -6.86 -14.23 -10.20
N GLU A 98 -8.16 -14.10 -10.29
CA GLU A 98 -8.81 -12.89 -10.78
C GLU A 98 -9.29 -12.00 -9.64
N ILE A 99 -9.17 -10.69 -9.84
CA ILE A 99 -9.77 -9.66 -8.99
C ILE A 99 -10.81 -8.90 -9.81
N ALA A 100 -12.01 -8.77 -9.26
CA ALA A 100 -13.04 -7.90 -9.80
C ALA A 100 -13.09 -6.57 -9.04
N LEU A 101 -13.11 -5.48 -9.81
CA LEU A 101 -13.37 -4.13 -9.32
C LEU A 101 -14.84 -3.80 -9.54
N ASN A 102 -15.50 -3.27 -8.50
CA ASN A 102 -16.93 -3.03 -8.57
C ASN A 102 -17.31 -1.72 -7.92
N ASN A 103 -17.77 -0.77 -8.73
CA ASN A 103 -18.27 0.54 -8.37
C ASN A 103 -17.34 1.39 -7.48
N TYR A 104 -17.63 2.68 -7.46
CA TYR A 104 -16.91 3.63 -6.66
C TYR A 104 -17.34 3.58 -5.19
N SER A 105 -16.41 3.94 -4.32
CA SER A 105 -16.61 4.08 -2.89
C SER A 105 -15.70 5.18 -2.35
N GLY A 106 -15.95 5.61 -1.13
CA GLY A 106 -15.12 6.61 -0.47
C GLY A 106 -14.50 6.10 0.82
N ILE A 107 -13.30 6.60 1.11
CA ILE A 107 -12.66 6.53 2.43
C ILE A 107 -12.55 7.97 2.91
N PRO A 108 -13.56 8.44 3.70
CA PRO A 108 -13.59 9.83 4.14
C PRO A 108 -12.38 10.20 4.99
N PRO A 109 -11.93 11.45 4.93
CA PRO A 109 -12.32 12.48 3.98
C PRO A 109 -11.37 12.61 2.79
N HIS A 110 -10.55 11.59 2.48
CA HIS A 110 -9.35 11.77 1.66
C HIS A 110 -9.26 10.94 0.38
N THR A 111 -10.10 9.92 0.20
CA THR A 111 -9.89 8.99 -0.92
C THR A 111 -11.19 8.58 -1.61
N ILE A 112 -11.21 8.66 -2.94
CA ILE A 112 -12.21 8.02 -3.80
C ILE A 112 -11.55 6.82 -4.46
N CYS A 113 -12.20 5.66 -4.41
CA CYS A 113 -11.64 4.40 -4.83
C CYS A 113 -12.68 3.47 -5.48
N LEU A 114 -12.19 2.45 -6.14
CA LEU A 114 -12.98 1.31 -6.56
C LEU A 114 -12.89 0.20 -5.53
N ARG A 115 -14.02 -0.42 -5.23
CA ARG A 115 -14.08 -1.57 -4.33
C ARG A 115 -13.52 -2.80 -5.01
N VAL A 116 -12.71 -3.53 -4.30
CA VAL A 116 -12.25 -4.86 -4.67
C VAL A 116 -13.26 -5.88 -4.16
N GLN A 117 -13.79 -6.73 -5.03
CA GLN A 117 -14.42 -7.95 -4.58
C GLN A 117 -13.33 -8.86 -4.06
N ASP A 118 -13.46 -9.28 -2.81
CA ASP A 118 -12.44 -10.00 -2.06
C ASP A 118 -12.49 -11.51 -2.38
N PRO A 119 -11.74 -12.00 -3.40
CA PRO A 119 -11.72 -13.42 -3.74
C PRO A 119 -10.96 -14.20 -2.68
N GLU A 120 -11.35 -15.48 -2.48
CA GLU A 120 -10.73 -16.36 -1.50
C GLU A 120 -9.19 -16.42 -1.62
N PRO A 121 -8.60 -16.57 -2.84
CA PRO A 121 -7.15 -16.62 -2.97
C PRO A 121 -6.44 -15.36 -2.47
N LEU A 122 -7.07 -14.17 -2.61
CA LEU A 122 -6.54 -12.94 -2.08
C LEU A 122 -6.55 -12.94 -0.54
N ARG A 123 -7.63 -13.43 0.08
CA ARG A 123 -7.73 -13.54 1.55
C ARG A 123 -6.69 -14.50 2.11
N GLU A 124 -6.48 -15.64 1.48
CA GLU A 124 -5.45 -16.62 1.87
C GLU A 124 -4.05 -16.00 1.78
N LEU A 125 -3.74 -15.34 0.66
CA LEU A 125 -2.47 -14.64 0.48
C LEU A 125 -2.27 -13.56 1.56
N MET A 126 -3.28 -12.73 1.82
CA MET A 126 -3.23 -11.68 2.84
C MET A 126 -3.04 -12.25 4.25
N GLN A 127 -3.62 -13.41 4.55
CA GLN A 127 -3.44 -14.08 5.83
C GLN A 127 -1.99 -14.55 6.01
N GLN A 128 -1.36 -15.10 4.96
CA GLN A 128 0.04 -15.55 5.00
C GLN A 128 1.02 -14.37 5.07
N LEU A 129 0.69 -13.23 4.47
CA LEU A 129 1.51 -12.01 4.56
C LEU A 129 1.64 -11.46 6.00
N ARG A 130 0.81 -11.91 6.94
CA ARG A 130 0.97 -11.57 8.37
C ARG A 130 2.30 -12.02 8.95
N ALA A 131 2.92 -13.07 8.40
CA ALA A 131 4.26 -13.49 8.82
C ALA A 131 5.32 -12.41 8.59
N ILE A 132 5.12 -11.52 7.61
CA ILE A 132 6.00 -10.38 7.36
C ILE A 132 5.91 -9.37 8.51
N ASP A 133 4.70 -9.15 9.07
CA ASP A 133 4.52 -8.25 10.21
C ASP A 133 5.31 -8.72 11.43
N GLU A 134 5.30 -10.02 11.72
CA GLU A 134 6.07 -10.59 12.82
C GLU A 134 7.58 -10.38 12.63
N PHE A 135 8.08 -10.61 11.42
CA PHE A 135 9.48 -10.38 11.07
C PHE A 135 9.87 -8.90 11.20
N ILE A 136 9.09 -7.99 10.63
CA ILE A 136 9.34 -6.54 10.66
C ILE A 136 9.36 -6.04 12.10
N ARG A 137 8.40 -6.44 12.93
CA ARG A 137 8.32 -6.05 14.34
C ARG A 137 9.45 -6.62 15.17
N SER A 138 9.86 -7.88 14.93
CA SER A 138 11.00 -8.49 15.62
C SER A 138 12.32 -7.81 15.27
N SER A 139 12.42 -7.20 14.09
CA SER A 139 13.54 -6.38 13.65
C SER A 139 13.52 -4.94 14.21
N GLY A 140 12.51 -4.58 15.02
CA GLY A 140 12.41 -3.28 15.68
C GLY A 140 11.72 -2.19 14.86
N TRP A 141 11.10 -2.55 13.73
CA TRP A 141 10.37 -1.61 12.87
C TRP A 141 8.87 -1.55 13.23
N PRO A 142 8.16 -0.48 12.82
CA PRO A 142 6.72 -0.37 13.03
C PRO A 142 5.94 -1.53 12.38
N PRO A 143 4.74 -1.84 12.89
CA PRO A 143 3.90 -2.88 12.31
C PRO A 143 3.63 -2.66 10.84
N VAL A 144 3.50 -3.74 10.08
CA VAL A 144 3.07 -3.71 8.68
C VAL A 144 1.61 -3.30 8.61
N ASN A 145 1.31 -2.31 7.79
CA ASN A 145 -0.06 -1.96 7.45
C ASN A 145 -0.56 -2.92 6.36
N LEU A 146 -1.20 -4.01 6.77
CA LEU A 146 -1.87 -4.94 5.86
C LEU A 146 -3.26 -4.41 5.51
N ALA A 147 -3.60 -4.42 4.23
CA ALA A 147 -4.89 -3.94 3.76
C ALA A 147 -6.03 -4.89 4.20
N CYS A 148 -6.74 -4.53 5.28
CA CYS A 148 -7.92 -5.31 5.72
C CYS A 148 -9.05 -5.34 4.67
N ARG A 149 -9.16 -4.29 3.87
CA ARG A 149 -10.10 -4.16 2.75
C ARG A 149 -9.35 -3.53 1.59
N PRO A 150 -8.76 -4.33 0.71
CA PRO A 150 -8.03 -3.81 -0.45
C PRO A 150 -8.95 -2.96 -1.34
N TYR A 151 -8.41 -1.93 -1.91
CA TYR A 151 -9.11 -1.05 -2.84
C TYR A 151 -8.13 -0.52 -3.90
N LEU A 152 -8.68 -0.06 -5.03
CA LEU A 152 -7.91 0.65 -6.04
C LEU A 152 -8.24 2.14 -5.96
N SER A 153 -7.24 2.97 -5.66
CA SER A 153 -7.43 4.42 -5.54
C SER A 153 -7.59 5.07 -6.92
N ILE A 154 -8.66 5.83 -7.08
CA ILE A 154 -8.84 6.75 -8.21
C ILE A 154 -8.22 8.11 -7.87
N ALA A 155 -8.53 8.62 -6.67
CA ALA A 155 -7.94 9.84 -6.16
C ALA A 155 -7.71 9.72 -4.66
N GLY A 156 -6.47 9.99 -4.21
CA GLY A 156 -6.08 9.94 -2.80
C GLY A 156 -5.44 11.24 -2.34
N GLY A 157 -5.35 11.43 -1.02
CA GLY A 157 -4.79 12.63 -0.43
C GLY A 157 -5.63 13.90 -0.68
N LEU A 158 -6.93 13.74 -0.94
CA LEU A 158 -7.84 14.84 -1.19
C LEU A 158 -8.01 15.70 0.06
N THR A 159 -8.29 16.99 -0.16
CA THR A 159 -8.84 17.83 0.91
C THR A 159 -10.31 17.43 1.15
N GLU A 160 -10.81 17.63 2.37
CA GLU A 160 -12.19 17.35 2.71
C GLU A 160 -13.16 18.07 1.76
N GLN A 161 -12.84 19.29 1.37
CA GLN A 161 -13.66 20.08 0.45
C GLN A 161 -13.76 19.40 -0.93
N VAL A 162 -12.65 18.94 -1.49
CA VAL A 162 -12.64 18.24 -2.80
C VAL A 162 -13.36 16.90 -2.68
N TYR A 163 -13.12 16.17 -1.61
CA TYR A 163 -13.80 14.89 -1.35
C TYR A 163 -15.32 15.05 -1.29
N ASN A 164 -15.80 16.00 -0.48
CA ASN A 164 -17.23 16.25 -0.31
C ASN A 164 -17.91 16.75 -1.59
N LYS A 165 -17.19 17.45 -2.45
CA LYS A 165 -17.68 17.87 -3.78
C LYS A 165 -17.75 16.70 -4.76
N ALA A 166 -16.74 15.82 -4.79
CA ALA A 166 -16.59 14.77 -5.80
C ALA A 166 -17.38 13.50 -5.45
N MET A 167 -17.49 13.12 -4.17
CA MET A 167 -18.08 11.85 -3.76
C MET A 167 -19.55 11.66 -4.20
N PRO A 168 -20.45 12.69 -4.14
CA PRO A 168 -21.80 12.57 -4.66
C PRO A 168 -21.87 12.21 -6.15
N ASP A 169 -20.97 12.76 -6.97
CA ASP A 169 -20.93 12.46 -8.40
C ASP A 169 -20.43 11.05 -8.65
N TYR A 170 -19.34 10.65 -7.95
CA TYR A 170 -18.77 9.32 -8.07
C TYR A 170 -19.69 8.22 -7.53
N SER A 171 -20.50 8.50 -6.52
CA SER A 171 -21.48 7.53 -5.99
C SER A 171 -22.58 7.15 -6.99
N ARG A 172 -22.80 7.97 -8.01
CA ARG A 172 -23.79 7.73 -9.10
C ARG A 172 -23.17 7.02 -10.30
N LYS A 173 -21.84 7.04 -10.44
CA LYS A 173 -21.13 6.35 -11.50
C LYS A 173 -21.06 4.85 -11.23
N THR A 174 -21.03 4.07 -12.28
CA THR A 174 -20.79 2.62 -12.22
C THR A 174 -19.44 2.31 -12.84
N PHE A 175 -18.75 1.35 -12.28
CA PHE A 175 -17.51 0.81 -12.82
C PHE A 175 -17.45 -0.70 -12.60
N HIS A 176 -17.08 -1.43 -13.64
CA HIS A 176 -16.80 -2.86 -13.56
C HIS A 176 -15.52 -3.16 -14.33
N GLY A 177 -14.66 -3.95 -13.73
CA GLY A 177 -13.43 -4.42 -14.34
C GLY A 177 -12.95 -5.69 -13.67
N ILE A 178 -12.37 -6.59 -14.45
CA ILE A 178 -11.74 -7.82 -13.95
C ILE A 178 -10.32 -7.84 -14.48
N PHE A 179 -9.37 -8.25 -13.66
CA PHE A 179 -8.01 -8.49 -14.10
C PHE A 179 -7.39 -9.67 -13.38
N HIS A 180 -6.48 -10.31 -14.10
CA HIS A 180 -5.76 -11.47 -13.60
C HIS A 180 -4.54 -11.04 -12.79
N VAL A 181 -4.34 -11.64 -11.62
CA VAL A 181 -3.16 -11.42 -10.76
C VAL A 181 -2.23 -12.61 -10.92
N GLY A 182 -1.20 -12.44 -11.75
CA GLY A 182 -0.14 -13.43 -11.95
C GLY A 182 1.14 -13.11 -11.18
N GLU A 183 1.23 -11.90 -10.61
CA GLU A 183 2.42 -11.46 -9.89
C GLU A 183 2.11 -10.37 -8.87
N LEU A 184 2.94 -10.29 -7.84
CA LEU A 184 3.00 -9.18 -6.89
C LEU A 184 4.28 -8.40 -7.11
N VAL A 185 4.24 -7.10 -6.87
CA VAL A 185 5.41 -6.22 -7.05
C VAL A 185 5.75 -5.56 -5.73
N LEU A 186 7.01 -5.69 -5.31
CA LEU A 186 7.57 -4.95 -4.18
C LEU A 186 8.17 -3.65 -4.69
N LEU A 187 7.66 -2.55 -4.18
CA LEU A 187 8.12 -1.20 -4.47
C LEU A 187 8.86 -0.65 -3.26
N LYS A 188 9.80 0.27 -3.50
CA LYS A 188 10.53 1.01 -2.49
C LYS A 188 10.57 2.50 -2.81
N ARG A 189 10.47 3.36 -1.78
CA ARG A 189 10.73 4.80 -1.85
C ARG A 189 11.38 5.28 -0.55
N LYS A 190 12.10 6.39 -0.60
CA LYS A 190 12.72 6.98 0.62
C LYS A 190 11.72 7.83 1.40
N HIS A 191 10.89 8.59 0.70
CA HIS A 191 9.86 9.45 1.29
C HIS A 191 8.53 9.26 0.57
N SER A 192 7.43 9.56 1.26
CA SER A 192 6.06 9.36 0.75
C SER A 192 5.74 10.08 -0.57
N PHE A 193 6.53 11.09 -0.92
CA PHE A 193 6.36 11.85 -2.19
C PHE A 193 7.36 11.44 -3.28
N ASP A 194 8.31 10.57 -2.97
CA ASP A 194 9.29 10.10 -3.96
C ASP A 194 8.63 9.10 -4.92
N PRO A 195 9.12 9.02 -6.16
CA PRO A 195 8.70 7.98 -7.08
C PRO A 195 9.14 6.61 -6.53
N CYS A 196 8.22 5.66 -6.57
CA CYS A 196 8.52 4.28 -6.20
C CYS A 196 9.43 3.63 -7.23
N LYS A 197 10.40 2.84 -6.75
CA LYS A 197 11.25 1.96 -7.57
C LYS A 197 10.84 0.52 -7.32
N THR A 198 10.79 -0.28 -8.38
CA THR A 198 10.59 -1.73 -8.26
C THR A 198 11.83 -2.36 -7.64
N VAL A 199 11.63 -3.11 -6.56
CA VAL A 199 12.65 -3.90 -5.88
C VAL A 199 12.64 -5.32 -6.40
N ASN A 200 11.45 -5.95 -6.43
CA ASN A 200 11.29 -7.32 -6.90
C ASN A 200 9.88 -7.57 -7.43
N VAL A 201 9.76 -8.62 -8.26
CA VAL A 201 8.49 -9.13 -8.78
C VAL A 201 8.38 -10.61 -8.39
N PHE A 202 7.26 -10.95 -7.73
CA PHE A 202 6.97 -12.29 -7.23
C PHE A 202 5.90 -12.93 -8.10
N ARG A 203 6.27 -13.88 -8.92
CA ARG A 203 5.33 -14.59 -9.79
C ARG A 203 4.57 -15.66 -9.01
N LEU A 204 3.28 -15.75 -9.26
CA LEU A 204 2.41 -16.81 -8.78
C LEU A 204 2.46 -18.00 -9.73
N LEU A 205 2.04 -19.17 -9.26
CA LEU A 205 1.89 -20.34 -10.14
C LEU A 205 0.75 -20.10 -11.13
N PRO A 206 0.82 -20.67 -12.34
CA PRO A 206 -0.30 -20.63 -13.26
C PRO A 206 -1.58 -21.19 -12.63
N GLY A 207 -2.70 -20.48 -12.83
CA GLY A 207 -4.04 -20.87 -12.36
C GLY A 207 -4.67 -21.92 -13.24
#